data_e752decc454febd4598940b71cb19440
#
_entry.id   e752decc454febd4598940b71cb19440
#
_cell.length_a   1.000
_cell.length_b   1.000
_cell.length_c   1.000
_cell.angle_alpha   90.00
_cell.angle_beta   90.00
_cell.angle_gamma   90.00
#
_symmetry.space_group_name_H-M   'P 1'
#
loop_
_entity.id
_entity.type
_entity.pdbx_description
1 polymer ?
#
loop_
_entity_poly.entity_id
_entity_poly.type
_entity_poly.pdbx_seq_one_letter_code
_entity_poly.pdbx_strand_id
1 'polypeptide(L)'
;MSFDGFFLHHMTEELRRELLGGRIQKINQPFEQELVLQIRSNRQSHKLLLSAHSVFGRVQLTDTTFENPAVPNTFIMVMRKYLQGAVIEAIQQVENDRILEISVSNKNEIGDSVAVTLVIEIMGKHSNIILLDKSSGKIIEAIKHVGFSQNSYRTILPGSTYVAPPQTGSLNPFTVGDEKLFEILHTEDLEPKRLQQIFQGLGRDTATELSGCLTADKLKTFRAFFASPTHPSLTEKSFSALLFSDSKTQLSTLSELLDTFYKDKAERDRVNQQASELIRRVENELEKNRKKLVKQEEELLATENAEEFRQKGELLTTFLHQVPNDQDQVELDNYYTGEKIIISLDKALTPNQNAQRYFKRYQKLKEAVKHLTS
;
A
#
# COMPACT_ATOMS: atom_id res chain seq x y z
N MET A 1 15.21 3.78 -12.03
CA MET A 1 15.17 2.79 -10.95
C MET A 1 16.43 1.97 -11.01
N SER A 2 17.21 1.97 -9.93
CA SER A 2 18.50 1.27 -9.90
C SER A 2 18.36 -0.25 -9.78
N PHE A 3 17.29 -0.72 -9.13
CA PHE A 3 16.95 -2.13 -9.08
C PHE A 3 16.16 -2.52 -10.33
N ASP A 4 16.87 -2.67 -11.44
CA ASP A 4 16.32 -3.06 -12.74
C ASP A 4 16.47 -4.56 -13.02
N GLY A 5 16.06 -5.01 -14.20
CA GLY A 5 16.22 -6.40 -14.60
C GLY A 5 17.68 -6.84 -14.70
N PHE A 6 18.55 -5.96 -15.14
CA PHE A 6 19.99 -6.20 -15.18
C PHE A 6 20.59 -6.40 -13.78
N PHE A 7 20.22 -5.57 -12.82
CA PHE A 7 20.61 -5.76 -11.41
C PHE A 7 20.07 -7.06 -10.84
N LEU A 8 18.80 -7.37 -11.09
CA LEU A 8 18.19 -8.61 -10.65
C LEU A 8 18.87 -9.85 -11.25
N HIS A 9 19.36 -9.79 -12.47
CA HIS A 9 20.15 -10.86 -13.08
C HIS A 9 21.36 -11.22 -12.20
N HIS A 10 22.14 -10.22 -11.81
CA HIS A 10 23.30 -10.41 -10.94
C HIS A 10 22.91 -10.83 -9.52
N MET A 11 21.85 -10.24 -8.96
CA MET A 11 21.33 -10.61 -7.65
C MET A 11 20.83 -12.07 -7.64
N THR A 12 20.21 -12.52 -8.72
CA THR A 12 19.75 -13.91 -8.85
C THR A 12 20.90 -14.90 -8.75
N GLU A 13 22.04 -14.60 -9.36
CA GLU A 13 23.25 -15.42 -9.25
C GLU A 13 23.77 -15.47 -7.81
N GLU A 14 23.79 -14.34 -7.12
CA GLU A 14 24.18 -14.27 -5.70
C GLU A 14 23.24 -15.11 -4.83
N LEU A 15 21.94 -14.99 -5.02
CA LEU A 15 20.93 -15.72 -4.26
C LEU A 15 21.02 -17.25 -4.52
N ARG A 16 21.24 -17.65 -5.76
CA ARG A 16 21.45 -19.07 -6.09
C ARG A 16 22.66 -19.66 -5.35
N ARG A 17 23.78 -18.95 -5.40
CA ARG A 17 25.01 -19.39 -4.74
C ARG A 17 24.81 -19.56 -3.23
N GLU A 18 24.09 -18.64 -2.59
CA GLU A 18 23.93 -18.63 -1.13
C GLU A 18 22.76 -19.50 -0.63
N LEU A 19 21.69 -19.62 -1.41
CA LEU A 19 20.40 -20.14 -0.92
C LEU A 19 19.92 -21.44 -1.57
N LEU A 20 20.42 -21.81 -2.74
CA LEU A 20 19.93 -23.00 -3.45
C LEU A 20 20.14 -24.26 -2.60
N GLY A 21 19.10 -25.08 -2.47
CA GLY A 21 19.09 -26.26 -1.61
C GLY A 21 18.88 -25.95 -0.11
N GLY A 22 18.79 -24.69 0.25
CA GLY A 22 18.56 -24.25 1.63
C GLY A 22 17.13 -24.55 2.12
N ARG A 23 16.98 -24.56 3.44
CA ARG A 23 15.70 -24.82 4.10
C ARG A 23 15.20 -23.54 4.76
N ILE A 24 13.95 -23.20 4.49
CA ILE A 24 13.27 -22.04 5.09
C ILE A 24 12.86 -22.42 6.52
N GLN A 25 13.42 -21.72 7.52
CA GLN A 25 13.19 -22.01 8.93
C GLN A 25 12.09 -21.14 9.54
N LYS A 26 12.11 -19.84 9.22
CA LYS A 26 11.16 -18.86 9.75
C LYS A 26 10.73 -17.88 8.66
N ILE A 27 9.51 -17.37 8.80
CA ILE A 27 8.94 -16.35 7.91
C ILE A 27 8.28 -15.30 8.79
N ASN A 28 8.69 -14.05 8.59
CA ASN A 28 8.16 -12.89 9.29
C ASN A 28 7.78 -11.80 8.29
N GLN A 29 6.81 -10.98 8.67
CA GLN A 29 6.36 -9.80 7.93
C GLN A 29 6.55 -8.57 8.81
N PRO A 30 7.76 -7.99 8.84
CA PRO A 30 8.05 -6.85 9.71
C PRO A 30 7.27 -5.59 9.31
N PHE A 31 6.91 -5.46 8.02
CA PHE A 31 6.14 -4.36 7.47
C PHE A 31 5.07 -4.89 6.52
N GLU A 32 4.06 -4.10 6.26
CA GLU A 32 2.90 -4.50 5.45
C GLU A 32 3.27 -5.08 4.08
N GLN A 33 4.32 -4.56 3.46
CA GLN A 33 4.72 -4.93 2.09
C GLN A 33 6.05 -5.70 2.03
N GLU A 34 6.55 -6.18 3.14
CA GLU A 34 7.85 -6.82 3.21
C GLU A 34 7.81 -8.15 3.96
N LEU A 35 8.51 -9.15 3.42
CA LEU A 35 8.74 -10.45 4.04
C LEU A 35 10.22 -10.64 4.33
N VAL A 36 10.51 -11.30 5.45
CA VAL A 36 11.85 -11.79 5.76
C VAL A 36 11.79 -13.29 6.00
N LEU A 37 12.54 -14.03 5.20
CA LEU A 37 12.69 -15.47 5.30
C LEU A 37 14.05 -15.80 5.92
N GLN A 38 14.05 -16.52 7.04
CA GLN A 38 15.27 -17.07 7.61
C GLN A 38 15.54 -18.44 6.97
N ILE A 39 16.68 -18.56 6.30
CA ILE A 39 17.05 -19.73 5.50
C ILE A 39 18.37 -20.29 6.00
N ARG A 40 18.40 -21.60 6.26
CA ARG A 40 19.62 -22.33 6.56
C ARG A 40 20.17 -22.97 5.31
N SER A 41 21.34 -22.53 4.87
CA SER A 41 22.03 -23.01 3.68
C SER A 41 23.52 -22.96 3.88
N ASN A 42 24.27 -23.94 3.33
CA ASN A 42 25.73 -24.01 3.43
C ASN A 42 26.24 -23.87 4.87
N ARG A 43 25.52 -24.45 5.84
CA ARG A 43 25.81 -24.39 7.28
C ARG A 43 25.75 -22.98 7.88
N GLN A 44 25.15 -22.04 7.17
CA GLN A 44 24.95 -20.65 7.61
C GLN A 44 23.46 -20.29 7.63
N SER A 45 23.11 -19.33 8.48
CA SER A 45 21.79 -18.74 8.49
C SER A 45 21.80 -17.44 7.72
N HIS A 46 20.86 -17.32 6.78
CA HIS A 46 20.67 -16.14 5.95
C HIS A 46 19.29 -15.54 6.21
N LYS A 47 19.17 -14.23 6.14
CA LYS A 47 17.89 -13.52 6.09
C LYS A 47 17.67 -13.01 4.68
N LEU A 48 16.61 -13.48 4.01
CA LEU A 48 16.19 -13.02 2.70
C LEU A 48 15.06 -12.03 2.86
N LEU A 49 15.31 -10.78 2.48
CA LEU A 49 14.31 -9.70 2.43
C LEU A 49 13.67 -9.67 1.05
N LEU A 50 12.34 -9.76 1.03
CA LEU A 50 11.50 -9.58 -0.14
C LEU A 50 10.63 -8.34 0.10
N SER A 51 10.85 -7.27 -0.66
CA SER A 51 10.12 -6.02 -0.50
C SER A 51 9.28 -5.71 -1.75
N ALA A 52 7.96 -5.60 -1.55
CA ALA A 52 7.02 -5.10 -2.54
C ALA A 52 6.70 -3.61 -2.32
N HIS A 53 7.59 -2.88 -1.66
CA HIS A 53 7.45 -1.45 -1.44
C HIS A 53 7.44 -0.69 -2.77
N SER A 54 6.59 0.32 -2.88
CA SER A 54 6.39 1.06 -4.13
C SER A 54 7.64 1.81 -4.62
N VAL A 55 8.52 2.20 -3.72
CA VAL A 55 9.76 2.95 -4.02
C VAL A 55 11.00 2.12 -3.78
N PHE A 56 11.05 1.35 -2.70
CA PHE A 56 12.21 0.58 -2.25
C PHE A 56 12.07 -0.94 -2.50
N GLY A 57 11.20 -1.33 -3.44
CA GLY A 57 11.03 -2.72 -3.85
C GLY A 57 12.36 -3.35 -4.25
N ARG A 58 12.67 -4.52 -3.69
CA ARG A 58 13.92 -5.23 -3.90
C ARG A 58 13.91 -6.63 -3.33
N VAL A 59 14.89 -7.40 -3.73
CA VAL A 59 15.20 -8.73 -3.16
C VAL A 59 16.67 -8.73 -2.77
N GLN A 60 16.98 -9.11 -1.54
CA GLN A 60 18.35 -9.15 -1.04
C GLN A 60 18.50 -10.04 0.19
N LEU A 61 19.70 -10.51 0.44
CA LEU A 61 20.09 -10.94 1.77
C LEU A 61 20.33 -9.70 2.64
N THR A 62 20.08 -9.79 3.94
CA THR A 62 20.25 -8.67 4.86
C THR A 62 20.77 -9.11 6.20
N ASP A 63 21.61 -8.28 6.82
CA ASP A 63 22.02 -8.43 8.22
C ASP A 63 21.19 -7.59 9.17
N THR A 64 20.27 -6.79 8.64
CA THR A 64 19.39 -5.92 9.43
C THR A 64 18.45 -6.78 10.29
N THR A 65 18.30 -6.39 11.56
CA THR A 65 17.32 -6.99 12.47
C THR A 65 16.05 -6.16 12.44
N PHE A 66 14.90 -6.85 12.28
CA PHE A 66 13.58 -6.23 12.22
C PHE A 66 12.75 -6.60 13.45
N GLU A 67 11.98 -5.64 13.94
CA GLU A 67 10.92 -5.92 14.89
C GLU A 67 9.71 -6.50 14.17
N ASN A 68 9.18 -7.60 14.69
CA ASN A 68 8.03 -8.26 14.10
C ASN A 68 6.76 -7.92 14.86
N PRO A 69 5.59 -7.77 14.18
CA PRO A 69 4.31 -7.61 14.84
C PRO A 69 4.03 -8.75 15.82
N ALA A 70 3.44 -8.42 16.98
CA ALA A 70 3.11 -9.41 18.00
C ALA A 70 2.04 -10.40 17.54
N VAL A 71 1.12 -9.95 16.66
CA VAL A 71 0.03 -10.78 16.12
C VAL A 71 0.23 -10.94 14.61
N PRO A 72 0.41 -12.17 14.11
CA PRO A 72 0.52 -12.42 12.67
C PRO A 72 -0.83 -12.21 11.99
N ASN A 73 -0.81 -11.61 10.78
CA ASN A 73 -2.00 -11.50 9.95
C ASN A 73 -2.26 -12.79 9.14
N THR A 74 -3.38 -12.83 8.43
CA THR A 74 -3.77 -13.99 7.61
C THR A 74 -2.75 -14.31 6.54
N PHE A 75 -2.18 -13.30 5.87
CA PHE A 75 -1.18 -13.49 4.83
C PHE A 75 0.03 -14.26 5.35
N ILE A 76 0.63 -13.81 6.46
CA ILE A 76 1.83 -14.45 7.00
C ILE A 76 1.54 -15.88 7.52
N MET A 77 0.34 -16.12 8.01
CA MET A 77 -0.06 -17.47 8.45
C MET A 77 -0.14 -18.44 7.26
N VAL A 78 -0.68 -18.01 6.13
CA VAL A 78 -0.70 -18.81 4.89
C VAL A 78 0.71 -19.04 4.38
N MET A 79 1.56 -18.02 4.37
CA MET A 79 2.94 -18.15 3.93
C MET A 79 3.71 -19.15 4.81
N ARG A 80 3.53 -19.11 6.12
CA ARG A 80 4.14 -20.08 7.05
C ARG A 80 3.68 -21.52 6.79
N LYS A 81 2.39 -21.70 6.51
CA LYS A 81 1.82 -23.03 6.22
C LYS A 81 2.53 -23.72 5.05
N TYR A 82 2.82 -22.97 3.99
CA TYR A 82 3.41 -23.54 2.77
C TYR A 82 4.93 -23.49 2.73
N LEU A 83 5.55 -22.50 3.32
CA LEU A 83 6.98 -22.23 3.16
C LEU A 83 7.83 -22.67 4.36
N GLN A 84 7.28 -22.74 5.57
CA GLN A 84 8.08 -23.13 6.73
C GLN A 84 8.49 -24.60 6.63
N GLY A 85 9.79 -24.83 6.71
CA GLY A 85 10.38 -26.17 6.53
C GLY A 85 10.63 -26.56 5.07
N ALA A 86 10.22 -25.74 4.10
CA ALA A 86 10.40 -26.02 2.68
C ALA A 86 11.87 -25.89 2.25
N VAL A 87 12.23 -26.68 1.22
CA VAL A 87 13.55 -26.66 0.58
C VAL A 87 13.48 -25.83 -0.70
N ILE A 88 14.46 -24.98 -0.92
CA ILE A 88 14.57 -24.16 -2.13
C ILE A 88 15.14 -25.02 -3.27
N GLU A 89 14.31 -25.30 -4.26
CA GLU A 89 14.65 -26.12 -5.41
C GLU A 89 15.22 -25.33 -6.59
N ALA A 90 14.72 -24.13 -6.81
CA ALA A 90 15.15 -23.26 -7.90
C ALA A 90 14.95 -21.77 -7.57
N ILE A 91 15.86 -20.94 -8.06
CA ILE A 91 15.78 -19.49 -8.02
C ILE A 91 16.03 -19.00 -9.44
N GLN A 92 15.03 -18.39 -10.07
CA GLN A 92 15.08 -18.00 -11.48
C GLN A 92 14.48 -16.62 -11.71
N GLN A 93 15.15 -15.84 -12.53
CA GLN A 93 14.59 -14.61 -13.08
C GLN A 93 13.79 -14.94 -14.34
N VAL A 94 12.65 -14.26 -14.52
CA VAL A 94 11.85 -14.38 -15.74
C VAL A 94 12.45 -13.47 -16.81
N GLU A 95 13.10 -14.07 -17.81
CA GLU A 95 13.84 -13.35 -18.85
C GLU A 95 14.83 -12.35 -18.22
N ASN A 96 14.83 -11.10 -18.69
CA ASN A 96 15.54 -10.02 -18.02
C ASN A 96 14.57 -9.02 -17.36
N ASP A 97 13.37 -9.46 -17.04
CA ASP A 97 12.38 -8.64 -16.36
C ASP A 97 12.65 -8.62 -14.83
N ARG A 98 12.01 -7.70 -14.14
CA ARG A 98 12.09 -7.54 -12.67
C ARG A 98 11.16 -8.50 -11.95
N ILE A 99 11.22 -9.76 -12.33
CA ILE A 99 10.42 -10.85 -11.77
C ILE A 99 11.34 -11.97 -11.36
N LEU A 100 11.31 -12.32 -10.08
CA LEU A 100 12.05 -13.45 -9.51
C LEU A 100 11.08 -14.55 -9.09
N GLU A 101 11.39 -15.79 -9.46
CA GLU A 101 10.65 -16.98 -9.05
C GLU A 101 11.52 -17.84 -8.14
N ILE A 102 11.01 -18.17 -6.96
CA ILE A 102 11.63 -19.10 -6.02
C ILE A 102 10.72 -20.31 -5.89
N SER A 103 11.14 -21.43 -6.44
CA SER A 103 10.42 -22.70 -6.36
C SER A 103 10.87 -23.48 -5.13
N VAL A 104 9.93 -23.91 -4.32
CA VAL A 104 10.17 -24.64 -3.09
C VAL A 104 9.33 -25.92 -3.04
N SER A 105 9.81 -26.92 -2.33
CA SER A 105 9.07 -28.13 -2.04
C SER A 105 8.99 -28.39 -0.55
N ASN A 106 7.84 -28.85 -0.11
CA ASN A 106 7.58 -29.21 1.28
C ASN A 106 6.74 -30.48 1.35
N LYS A 107 6.61 -31.06 2.52
CA LYS A 107 5.67 -32.14 2.79
C LYS A 107 4.46 -31.61 3.53
N ASN A 108 3.27 -32.02 3.12
CA ASN A 108 2.05 -31.74 3.85
C ASN A 108 1.91 -32.64 5.10
N GLU A 109 0.84 -32.46 5.85
CA GLU A 109 0.59 -33.21 7.10
C GLU A 109 0.50 -34.73 6.91
N ILE A 110 0.15 -35.20 5.72
CA ILE A 110 0.06 -36.62 5.36
C ILE A 110 1.30 -37.16 4.63
N GLY A 111 2.33 -36.31 4.48
CA GLY A 111 3.63 -36.71 3.92
C GLY A 111 3.76 -36.57 2.40
N ASP A 112 2.73 -36.07 1.70
CA ASP A 112 2.81 -35.82 0.25
C ASP A 112 3.66 -34.59 -0.06
N SER A 113 4.41 -34.65 -1.16
CA SER A 113 5.16 -33.51 -1.66
C SER A 113 4.25 -32.44 -2.20
N VAL A 114 4.41 -31.22 -1.69
CA VAL A 114 3.74 -30.00 -2.19
C VAL A 114 4.79 -29.05 -2.74
N ALA A 115 4.64 -28.69 -4.01
CA ALA A 115 5.50 -27.72 -4.68
C ALA A 115 4.77 -26.41 -4.88
N VAL A 116 5.37 -25.33 -4.42
CA VAL A 116 4.87 -23.96 -4.57
C VAL A 116 5.95 -23.08 -5.16
N THR A 117 5.53 -22.00 -5.80
CA THR A 117 6.43 -20.99 -6.36
C THR A 117 6.11 -19.64 -5.74
N LEU A 118 7.13 -19.00 -5.22
CA LEU A 118 7.06 -17.62 -4.73
C LEU A 118 7.52 -16.70 -5.85
N VAL A 119 6.62 -15.83 -6.32
CA VAL A 119 6.88 -14.87 -7.39
C VAL A 119 7.01 -13.48 -6.79
N ILE A 120 8.14 -12.84 -7.01
CA ILE A 120 8.41 -11.48 -6.57
C ILE A 120 8.47 -10.59 -7.82
N GLU A 121 7.50 -9.68 -7.94
CA GLU A 121 7.40 -8.70 -9.01
C GLU A 121 7.81 -7.34 -8.47
N ILE A 122 8.85 -6.74 -9.03
CA ILE A 122 9.38 -5.43 -8.59
C ILE A 122 9.04 -4.39 -9.66
N MET A 123 7.88 -3.76 -9.54
CA MET A 123 7.28 -2.88 -10.55
C MET A 123 6.72 -1.59 -9.94
N GLY A 124 7.51 -0.91 -9.10
CA GLY A 124 7.07 0.32 -8.44
C GLY A 124 5.81 0.08 -7.59
N LYS A 125 4.79 0.89 -7.80
CA LYS A 125 3.51 0.76 -7.09
C LYS A 125 2.78 -0.57 -7.35
N HIS A 126 3.11 -1.25 -8.44
CA HIS A 126 2.54 -2.55 -8.82
C HIS A 126 3.39 -3.73 -8.35
N SER A 127 4.42 -3.48 -7.55
CA SER A 127 5.21 -4.55 -6.93
C SER A 127 4.35 -5.47 -6.10
N ASN A 128 4.63 -6.77 -6.13
CA ASN A 128 3.86 -7.77 -5.40
C ASN A 128 4.72 -8.98 -5.00
N ILE A 129 4.24 -9.73 -4.03
CA ILE A 129 4.80 -11.03 -3.63
C ILE A 129 3.66 -12.03 -3.67
N ILE A 130 3.75 -13.02 -4.55
CA ILE A 130 2.65 -13.92 -4.90
C ILE A 130 3.08 -15.35 -4.66
N LEU A 131 2.28 -16.13 -3.94
CA LEU A 131 2.50 -17.55 -3.74
C LEU A 131 1.59 -18.35 -4.68
N LEU A 132 2.19 -19.19 -5.52
CA LEU A 132 1.48 -20.03 -6.51
C LEU A 132 1.56 -21.50 -6.12
N ASP A 133 0.47 -22.23 -6.38
CA ASP A 133 0.54 -23.67 -6.53
C ASP A 133 1.21 -24.01 -7.86
N LYS A 134 2.35 -24.72 -7.81
CA LYS A 134 3.17 -25.01 -8.99
C LYS A 134 2.44 -25.86 -10.02
N SER A 135 1.63 -26.80 -9.58
CA SER A 135 0.94 -27.75 -10.46
C SER A 135 -0.23 -27.12 -11.22
N SER A 136 -1.01 -26.26 -10.59
CA SER A 136 -2.20 -25.63 -11.17
C SER A 136 -1.97 -24.23 -11.70
N GLY A 137 -0.92 -23.54 -11.26
CA GLY A 137 -0.68 -22.13 -11.57
C GLY A 137 -1.64 -21.17 -10.87
N LYS A 138 -2.42 -21.66 -9.90
CA LYS A 138 -3.35 -20.83 -9.14
C LYS A 138 -2.66 -20.11 -8.01
N ILE A 139 -3.12 -18.87 -7.76
CA ILE A 139 -2.66 -18.06 -6.65
C ILE A 139 -3.18 -18.63 -5.33
N ILE A 140 -2.28 -18.94 -4.42
CA ILE A 140 -2.62 -19.32 -3.04
C ILE A 140 -2.84 -18.07 -2.19
N GLU A 141 -1.91 -17.13 -2.28
CA GLU A 141 -1.98 -15.85 -1.56
C GLU A 141 -1.09 -14.79 -2.25
N ALA A 142 -1.34 -13.52 -1.95
CA ALA A 142 -0.51 -12.41 -2.41
C ALA A 142 -0.46 -11.32 -1.33
N ILE A 143 0.68 -10.62 -1.23
CA ILE A 143 0.84 -9.55 -0.25
C ILE A 143 -0.05 -8.34 -0.57
N LYS A 144 -0.31 -8.10 -1.87
CA LYS A 144 -1.26 -7.10 -2.36
C LYS A 144 -2.34 -7.79 -3.18
N HIS A 145 -3.58 -7.68 -2.75
CA HIS A 145 -4.72 -8.16 -3.52
C HIS A 145 -5.12 -7.12 -4.56
N VAL A 146 -5.28 -7.56 -5.80
CA VAL A 146 -5.68 -6.72 -6.93
C VAL A 146 -6.93 -7.31 -7.57
N GLY A 147 -8.06 -6.64 -7.35
CA GLY A 147 -9.35 -7.04 -7.92
C GLY A 147 -9.54 -6.52 -9.35
N PHE A 148 -10.56 -7.03 -10.03
CA PHE A 148 -10.89 -6.66 -11.41
C PHE A 148 -11.16 -5.15 -11.58
N SER A 149 -11.73 -4.51 -10.57
CA SER A 149 -11.97 -3.06 -10.56
C SER A 149 -10.68 -2.22 -10.56
N GLN A 150 -9.58 -2.77 -10.06
CA GLN A 150 -8.27 -2.11 -9.98
C GLN A 150 -7.40 -2.36 -11.20
N ASN A 151 -7.54 -3.54 -11.82
CA ASN A 151 -6.80 -3.94 -13.01
C ASN A 151 -7.64 -4.88 -13.86
N SER A 152 -7.95 -4.47 -15.08
CA SER A 152 -8.74 -5.26 -16.03
C SER A 152 -7.93 -6.34 -16.75
N TYR A 153 -6.60 -6.21 -16.80
CA TYR A 153 -5.73 -7.16 -17.47
C TYR A 153 -5.56 -8.46 -16.69
N ARG A 154 -5.31 -8.35 -15.38
CA ARG A 154 -5.13 -9.51 -14.51
C ARG A 154 -5.67 -9.26 -13.10
N THR A 155 -6.14 -10.32 -12.49
CA THR A 155 -6.61 -10.34 -11.10
C THR A 155 -5.60 -11.08 -10.25
N ILE A 156 -5.18 -10.48 -9.12
CA ILE A 156 -4.25 -11.10 -8.17
C ILE A 156 -4.99 -11.32 -6.86
N LEU A 157 -5.74 -12.42 -6.79
CA LEU A 157 -6.53 -12.84 -5.65
C LEU A 157 -6.35 -14.34 -5.40
N PRO A 158 -6.47 -14.83 -4.17
CA PRO A 158 -6.48 -16.25 -3.88
C PRO A 158 -7.49 -17.00 -4.73
N GLY A 159 -7.07 -18.12 -5.34
CA GLY A 159 -7.88 -18.94 -6.22
C GLY A 159 -7.89 -18.53 -7.70
N SER A 160 -7.43 -17.34 -8.04
CA SER A 160 -7.28 -16.91 -9.43
C SER A 160 -6.07 -17.58 -10.09
N THR A 161 -6.15 -17.79 -11.40
CA THR A 161 -4.98 -18.23 -12.19
C THR A 161 -3.98 -17.08 -12.31
N TYR A 162 -2.73 -17.36 -12.03
CA TYR A 162 -1.67 -16.37 -12.21
C TYR A 162 -1.46 -16.04 -13.68
N VAL A 163 -1.50 -14.78 -14.01
CA VAL A 163 -1.16 -14.22 -15.32
C VAL A 163 0.05 -13.32 -15.14
N ALA A 164 1.09 -13.53 -15.92
CA ALA A 164 2.28 -12.67 -15.89
C ALA A 164 1.94 -11.22 -16.28
N PRO A 165 2.74 -10.24 -15.82
CA PRO A 165 2.57 -8.87 -16.27
C PRO A 165 2.63 -8.74 -17.80
N PRO A 166 1.98 -7.71 -18.39
CA PRO A 166 2.02 -7.49 -19.82
C PRO A 166 3.45 -7.39 -20.34
N GLN A 167 3.72 -8.08 -21.44
CA GLN A 167 5.03 -8.02 -22.11
C GLN A 167 5.06 -6.90 -23.14
N THR A 168 6.17 -6.17 -23.21
CA THR A 168 6.35 -5.03 -24.14
C THR A 168 6.93 -5.44 -25.51
N GLY A 169 7.28 -6.72 -25.70
CA GLY A 169 7.96 -7.19 -26.91
C GLY A 169 9.46 -6.84 -26.96
N SER A 170 10.03 -6.32 -25.88
CA SER A 170 11.46 -6.02 -25.76
C SER A 170 12.29 -7.31 -25.78
N LEU A 171 13.51 -7.20 -26.26
CA LEU A 171 14.44 -8.33 -26.37
C LEU A 171 15.24 -8.53 -25.09
N ASN A 172 15.45 -9.79 -24.71
CA ASN A 172 16.35 -10.10 -23.61
C ASN A 172 17.82 -9.90 -24.08
N PRO A 173 18.56 -8.93 -23.49
CA PRO A 173 19.90 -8.60 -23.94
C PRO A 173 20.91 -9.73 -23.71
N PHE A 174 20.63 -10.65 -22.79
CA PHE A 174 21.50 -11.80 -22.51
C PHE A 174 21.36 -12.94 -23.53
N THR A 175 20.19 -13.06 -24.18
CA THR A 175 19.86 -14.21 -25.04
C THR A 175 19.59 -13.85 -26.50
N VAL A 176 19.54 -12.58 -26.85
CA VAL A 176 19.32 -12.13 -28.23
C VAL A 176 20.43 -12.67 -29.15
N GLY A 177 20.01 -13.21 -30.31
CA GLY A 177 20.95 -13.78 -31.28
C GLY A 177 21.87 -12.74 -31.92
N ASP A 178 23.09 -13.15 -32.28
CA ASP A 178 24.12 -12.25 -32.81
C ASP A 178 23.71 -11.52 -34.08
N GLU A 179 23.03 -12.19 -35.01
CA GLU A 179 22.55 -11.62 -36.26
C GLU A 179 21.59 -10.46 -36.03
N LYS A 180 20.57 -10.68 -35.20
CA LYS A 180 19.60 -9.64 -34.84
C LYS A 180 20.21 -8.52 -34.04
N LEU A 181 21.07 -8.84 -33.11
CA LEU A 181 21.80 -7.86 -32.30
C LEU A 181 22.70 -6.99 -33.17
N PHE A 182 23.45 -7.56 -34.11
CA PHE A 182 24.27 -6.83 -35.05
C PHE A 182 23.45 -5.83 -35.88
N GLU A 183 22.33 -6.27 -36.41
CA GLU A 183 21.40 -5.41 -37.14
C GLU A 183 20.95 -4.21 -36.30
N ILE A 184 20.46 -4.47 -35.08
CA ILE A 184 19.99 -3.44 -34.16
C ILE A 184 21.10 -2.42 -33.84
N LEU A 185 22.30 -2.90 -33.52
CA LEU A 185 23.41 -2.04 -33.12
C LEU A 185 23.91 -1.14 -34.27
N HIS A 186 23.63 -1.49 -35.52
CA HIS A 186 24.08 -0.74 -36.69
C HIS A 186 22.97 0.06 -37.42
N THR A 187 21.69 -0.19 -37.08
CA THR A 187 20.56 0.48 -37.71
C THR A 187 19.74 1.35 -36.76
N GLU A 188 19.73 1.05 -35.47
CA GLU A 188 18.94 1.79 -34.48
C GLU A 188 19.76 2.90 -33.81
N ASP A 189 19.05 3.87 -33.28
CA ASP A 189 19.61 4.86 -32.36
C ASP A 189 19.98 4.18 -31.05
N LEU A 190 21.21 4.41 -30.58
CA LEU A 190 21.74 3.81 -29.37
C LEU A 190 21.74 4.75 -28.15
N GLU A 191 20.90 5.79 -28.22
CA GLU A 191 20.64 6.64 -27.06
C GLU A 191 19.98 5.85 -25.91
N PRO A 192 20.25 6.21 -24.65
CA PRO A 192 19.77 5.43 -23.49
C PRO A 192 18.29 5.13 -23.52
N LYS A 193 17.46 6.11 -23.87
CA LYS A 193 16.00 5.94 -23.94
C LYS A 193 15.59 4.90 -24.98
N ARG A 194 16.26 4.88 -26.13
CA ARG A 194 15.98 3.90 -27.19
C ARG A 194 16.43 2.50 -26.78
N LEU A 195 17.59 2.38 -26.13
CA LEU A 195 18.07 1.10 -25.60
C LEU A 195 17.09 0.51 -24.57
N GLN A 196 16.48 1.32 -23.72
CA GLN A 196 15.44 0.88 -22.78
C GLN A 196 14.19 0.35 -23.49
N GLN A 197 13.86 0.87 -24.67
CA GLN A 197 12.71 0.39 -25.46
C GLN A 197 13.01 -0.92 -26.18
N ILE A 198 14.21 -1.09 -26.69
CA ILE A 198 14.62 -2.26 -27.45
C ILE A 198 14.89 -3.45 -26.55
N PHE A 199 15.61 -3.24 -25.45
CA PHE A 199 16.08 -4.30 -24.56
C PHE A 199 15.32 -4.29 -23.24
N GLN A 200 14.93 -5.48 -22.82
CA GLN A 200 14.22 -5.70 -21.59
C GLN A 200 15.11 -5.47 -20.36
N GLY A 201 14.55 -4.88 -19.32
CA GLY A 201 15.15 -4.82 -17.99
C GLY A 201 16.26 -3.82 -17.80
N LEU A 202 16.45 -2.87 -18.72
CA LEU A 202 17.46 -1.80 -18.58
C LEU A 202 16.82 -0.58 -17.90
N GLY A 203 17.29 -0.27 -16.71
CA GLY A 203 17.03 1.01 -16.06
C GLY A 203 17.79 2.15 -16.74
N ARG A 204 17.52 3.39 -16.35
CA ARG A 204 18.13 4.58 -16.93
C ARG A 204 19.65 4.56 -16.81
N ASP A 205 20.15 4.25 -15.61
CA ASP A 205 21.60 4.28 -15.34
C ASP A 205 22.34 3.19 -16.11
N THR A 206 21.80 1.98 -16.16
CA THR A 206 22.36 0.87 -16.95
C THR A 206 22.35 1.18 -18.44
N ALA A 207 21.26 1.73 -18.97
CA ALA A 207 21.17 2.13 -20.38
C ALA A 207 22.14 3.26 -20.73
N THR A 208 22.34 4.22 -19.85
CA THR A 208 23.31 5.31 -20.02
C THR A 208 24.74 4.78 -20.07
N GLU A 209 25.11 3.89 -19.18
CA GLU A 209 26.43 3.28 -19.16
C GLU A 209 26.68 2.41 -20.40
N LEU A 210 25.69 1.59 -20.78
CA LEU A 210 25.76 0.79 -22.00
C LEU A 210 25.94 1.66 -23.25
N SER A 211 25.14 2.71 -23.39
CA SER A 211 25.23 3.66 -24.51
C SER A 211 26.63 4.27 -24.63
N GLY A 212 27.23 4.65 -23.50
CA GLY A 212 28.58 5.19 -23.45
C GLY A 212 29.67 4.19 -23.86
N CYS A 213 29.43 2.89 -23.68
CA CYS A 213 30.35 1.82 -24.06
C CYS A 213 30.29 1.45 -25.55
N LEU A 214 29.14 1.67 -26.21
CA LEU A 214 28.90 1.25 -27.60
C LEU A 214 29.53 2.20 -28.62
N THR A 215 30.85 2.23 -28.68
CA THR A 215 31.64 3.11 -29.58
C THR A 215 32.20 2.36 -30.78
N ALA A 216 33.29 1.62 -30.61
CA ALA A 216 33.88 0.78 -31.66
C ALA A 216 33.57 -0.70 -31.38
N ASP A 217 33.45 -1.51 -32.42
CA ASP A 217 33.11 -2.94 -32.32
C ASP A 217 31.89 -3.19 -31.38
N LYS A 218 30.76 -2.64 -31.77
CA LYS A 218 29.53 -2.57 -30.96
C LYS A 218 29.05 -3.94 -30.48
N LEU A 219 29.11 -4.97 -31.33
CA LEU A 219 28.69 -6.32 -30.97
C LEU A 219 29.58 -6.90 -29.87
N LYS A 220 30.88 -6.80 -30.00
CA LYS A 220 31.83 -7.27 -29.00
C LYS A 220 31.67 -6.54 -27.67
N THR A 221 31.56 -5.22 -27.74
CA THR A 221 31.38 -4.36 -26.54
C THR A 221 30.06 -4.66 -25.83
N PHE A 222 28.97 -4.84 -26.58
CA PHE A 222 27.70 -5.20 -26.01
C PHE A 222 27.76 -6.57 -25.29
N ARG A 223 28.31 -7.58 -25.94
CA ARG A 223 28.47 -8.91 -25.33
C ARG A 223 29.36 -8.88 -24.10
N ALA A 224 30.43 -8.12 -24.14
CA ALA A 224 31.31 -7.94 -22.99
C ALA A 224 30.61 -7.28 -21.79
N PHE A 225 29.75 -6.28 -22.05
CA PHE A 225 28.97 -5.63 -20.99
C PHE A 225 28.07 -6.61 -20.24
N PHE A 226 27.30 -7.42 -20.97
CA PHE A 226 26.38 -8.40 -20.39
C PHE A 226 27.08 -9.67 -19.87
N ALA A 227 28.30 -9.95 -20.28
CA ALA A 227 29.11 -11.05 -19.77
C ALA A 227 30.01 -10.66 -18.59
N SER A 228 30.03 -9.38 -18.22
CA SER A 228 30.87 -8.88 -17.14
C SER A 228 30.53 -9.50 -15.79
N PRO A 229 31.54 -9.88 -15.00
CA PRO A 229 31.31 -10.37 -13.64
C PRO A 229 30.74 -9.28 -12.74
N THR A 230 30.05 -9.71 -11.69
CA THR A 230 29.44 -8.79 -10.73
C THR A 230 30.49 -7.98 -10.00
N HIS A 231 30.29 -6.66 -9.99
CA HIS A 231 31.08 -5.67 -9.26
C HIS A 231 30.16 -4.74 -8.47
N PRO A 232 29.75 -5.11 -7.25
CA PRO A 232 28.84 -4.28 -6.44
C PRO A 232 29.43 -2.89 -6.22
N SER A 233 28.78 -1.87 -6.72
CA SER A 233 29.29 -0.50 -6.72
C SER A 233 28.22 0.50 -6.27
N LEU A 234 28.65 1.44 -5.41
CA LEU A 234 27.84 2.52 -4.91
C LEU A 234 28.22 3.81 -5.65
N THR A 235 27.22 4.52 -6.16
CA THR A 235 27.37 5.89 -6.67
C THR A 235 26.89 6.90 -5.63
N GLU A 236 26.94 8.19 -5.92
CA GLU A 236 26.43 9.20 -4.99
C GLU A 236 24.91 9.08 -4.75
N LYS A 237 24.16 8.72 -5.77
CA LYS A 237 22.69 8.71 -5.75
C LYS A 237 22.06 7.35 -6.02
N SER A 238 22.85 6.36 -6.42
CA SER A 238 22.36 5.06 -6.83
C SER A 238 23.37 3.95 -6.56
N PHE A 239 23.06 2.77 -7.04
CA PHE A 239 23.92 1.58 -6.97
C PHE A 239 23.91 0.84 -8.31
N SER A 240 24.91 0.00 -8.52
CA SER A 240 25.00 -0.82 -9.73
C SER A 240 25.63 -2.18 -9.47
N ALA A 241 25.31 -3.15 -10.32
CA ALA A 241 25.92 -4.49 -10.27
C ALA A 241 27.28 -4.54 -10.94
N LEU A 242 27.65 -3.54 -11.71
CA LEU A 242 28.95 -3.37 -12.33
C LEU A 242 29.61 -2.06 -11.88
N LEU A 243 30.89 -1.96 -12.15
CA LEU A 243 31.62 -0.72 -11.98
C LEU A 243 31.24 0.24 -13.12
N PHE A 244 30.42 1.23 -12.82
CA PHE A 244 30.04 2.30 -13.75
C PHE A 244 31.00 3.49 -13.65
N SER A 245 30.97 4.37 -14.63
CA SER A 245 31.83 5.54 -14.72
C SER A 245 31.74 6.51 -13.53
N ASP A 246 30.59 6.56 -12.88
CA ASP A 246 30.30 7.39 -11.69
C ASP A 246 30.40 6.63 -10.35
N SER A 247 30.87 5.39 -10.37
CA SER A 247 31.03 4.58 -9.16
C SER A 247 32.11 5.14 -8.22
N LYS A 248 31.78 5.24 -6.93
CA LYS A 248 32.66 5.80 -5.91
C LYS A 248 33.22 4.76 -4.93
N THR A 249 32.39 3.77 -4.58
CA THR A 249 32.75 2.76 -3.58
C THR A 249 32.34 1.38 -4.07
N GLN A 250 33.22 0.41 -3.91
CA GLN A 250 32.94 -1.00 -4.19
C GLN A 250 32.63 -1.74 -2.89
N LEU A 251 31.69 -2.66 -2.94
CA LEU A 251 31.31 -3.53 -1.82
C LEU A 251 31.51 -4.99 -2.19
N SER A 252 31.50 -5.87 -1.19
CA SER A 252 31.80 -7.30 -1.41
C SER A 252 30.68 -8.05 -2.10
N THR A 253 29.43 -7.72 -1.75
CA THR A 253 28.24 -8.38 -2.28
C THR A 253 27.17 -7.35 -2.65
N LEU A 254 26.22 -7.78 -3.52
CA LEU A 254 25.07 -6.95 -3.87
C LEU A 254 24.14 -6.75 -2.67
N SER A 255 24.02 -7.74 -1.80
CA SER A 255 23.22 -7.62 -0.58
C SER A 255 23.79 -6.60 0.40
N GLU A 256 25.11 -6.58 0.59
CA GLU A 256 25.78 -5.56 1.39
C GLU A 256 25.61 -4.15 0.79
N LEU A 257 25.70 -4.06 -0.54
CA LEU A 257 25.46 -2.83 -1.29
C LEU A 257 24.05 -2.28 -1.01
N LEU A 258 23.04 -3.11 -1.06
CA LEU A 258 21.64 -2.70 -0.81
C LEU A 258 21.39 -2.35 0.66
N ASP A 259 21.97 -3.08 1.60
CA ASP A 259 21.91 -2.73 3.02
C ASP A 259 22.52 -1.35 3.28
N THR A 260 23.67 -1.06 2.68
CA THR A 260 24.33 0.24 2.80
C THR A 260 23.51 1.36 2.18
N PHE A 261 22.94 1.12 1.00
CA PHE A 261 22.18 2.14 0.26
C PHE A 261 20.84 2.45 0.90
N TYR A 262 20.11 1.44 1.35
CA TYR A 262 18.73 1.60 1.84
C TYR A 262 18.58 1.78 3.35
N LYS A 263 19.61 1.53 4.14
CA LYS A 263 19.55 1.55 5.61
C LYS A 263 18.84 2.79 6.16
N ASP A 264 19.32 3.97 5.82
CA ASP A 264 18.74 5.22 6.33
C ASP A 264 17.50 5.68 5.56
N LYS A 265 17.44 5.38 4.26
CA LYS A 265 16.33 5.80 3.39
C LYS A 265 15.05 5.06 3.70
N ALA A 266 15.12 3.75 3.83
CA ALA A 266 13.96 2.92 4.16
C ALA A 266 13.43 3.23 5.56
N GLU A 267 14.29 3.47 6.54
CA GLU A 267 13.89 3.82 7.89
C GLU A 267 13.19 5.19 7.95
N ARG A 268 13.71 6.20 7.29
CA ARG A 268 13.08 7.52 7.18
C ARG A 268 11.71 7.46 6.52
N ASP A 269 11.57 6.70 5.44
CA ASP A 269 10.29 6.54 4.75
C ASP A 269 9.24 5.85 5.63
N ARG A 270 9.63 4.81 6.36
CA ARG A 270 8.77 4.12 7.33
C ARG A 270 8.29 5.04 8.44
N VAL A 271 9.19 5.84 9.02
CA VAL A 271 8.84 6.84 10.04
C VAL A 271 7.86 7.86 9.47
N ASN A 272 8.11 8.36 8.27
CA ASN A 272 7.23 9.33 7.61
C ASN A 272 5.85 8.73 7.30
N GLN A 273 5.76 7.48 6.86
CA GLN A 273 4.49 6.80 6.61
C GLN A 273 3.68 6.63 7.90
N GLN A 274 4.31 6.19 8.98
CA GLN A 274 3.65 6.04 10.29
C GLN A 274 3.18 7.39 10.83
N ALA A 275 4.02 8.43 10.73
CA ALA A 275 3.66 9.79 11.14
C ALA A 275 2.48 10.34 10.32
N SER A 276 2.48 10.14 9.00
CA SER A 276 1.40 10.57 8.12
C SER A 276 0.07 9.85 8.42
N GLU A 277 0.12 8.57 8.72
CA GLU A 277 -1.07 7.82 9.12
C GLU A 277 -1.63 8.31 10.45
N LEU A 278 -0.77 8.57 11.43
CA LEU A 278 -1.16 9.11 12.73
C LEU A 278 -1.78 10.51 12.58
N ILE A 279 -1.15 11.38 11.81
CA ILE A 279 -1.66 12.73 11.51
C ILE A 279 -3.05 12.64 10.87
N ARG A 280 -3.23 11.78 9.88
CA ARG A 280 -4.52 11.59 9.21
C ARG A 280 -5.60 11.10 10.17
N ARG A 281 -5.27 10.19 11.08
CA ARG A 281 -6.22 9.73 12.12
C ARG A 281 -6.63 10.87 13.05
N VAL A 282 -5.67 11.69 13.48
CA VAL A 282 -5.94 12.86 14.34
C VAL A 282 -6.79 13.89 13.60
N GLU A 283 -6.49 14.20 12.35
CA GLU A 283 -7.27 15.12 11.52
C GLU A 283 -8.71 14.66 11.33
N ASN A 284 -8.91 13.37 11.04
CA ASN A 284 -10.25 12.79 10.90
C ASN A 284 -11.06 12.87 12.20
N GLU A 285 -10.44 12.60 13.34
CA GLU A 285 -11.10 12.69 14.64
C GLU A 285 -11.40 14.16 15.01
N LEU A 286 -10.50 15.07 14.68
CA LEU A 286 -10.72 16.51 14.86
C LEU A 286 -11.91 17.02 14.03
N GLU A 287 -11.98 16.63 12.76
CA GLU A 287 -13.10 17.00 11.89
C GLU A 287 -14.43 16.45 12.38
N LYS A 288 -14.44 15.19 12.82
CA LYS A 288 -15.61 14.55 13.42
C LYS A 288 -16.08 15.30 14.67
N ASN A 289 -15.15 15.67 15.54
CA ASN A 289 -15.47 16.44 16.76
C ASN A 289 -15.94 17.86 16.44
N ARG A 290 -15.38 18.52 15.45
CA ARG A 290 -15.88 19.84 14.98
C ARG A 290 -17.33 19.75 14.49
N LYS A 291 -17.65 18.76 13.66
CA LYS A 291 -19.03 18.54 13.19
C LYS A 291 -19.99 18.25 14.35
N LYS A 292 -19.53 17.46 15.33
CA LYS A 292 -20.32 17.19 16.53
C LYS A 292 -20.56 18.45 17.36
N LEU A 293 -19.54 19.31 17.50
CA LEU A 293 -19.65 20.58 18.22
C LEU A 293 -20.68 21.51 17.58
N VAL A 294 -20.60 21.73 16.26
CA VAL A 294 -21.57 22.54 15.51
C VAL A 294 -22.99 22.05 15.73
N LYS A 295 -23.20 20.73 15.64
CA LYS A 295 -24.51 20.13 15.89
C LYS A 295 -25.00 20.35 17.32
N GLN A 296 -24.11 20.24 18.30
CA GLN A 296 -24.44 20.51 19.71
C GLN A 296 -24.78 21.99 19.95
N GLU A 297 -24.08 22.92 19.31
CA GLU A 297 -24.38 24.36 19.35
C GLU A 297 -25.77 24.67 18.75
N GLU A 298 -26.08 24.10 17.59
CA GLU A 298 -27.40 24.22 16.95
C GLU A 298 -28.52 23.66 17.85
N GLU A 299 -28.29 22.54 18.48
CA GLU A 299 -29.23 21.91 19.41
C GLU A 299 -29.38 22.72 20.71
N LEU A 300 -28.30 23.35 21.21
CA LEU A 300 -28.35 24.24 22.35
C LEU A 300 -29.18 25.50 22.06
N LEU A 301 -28.98 26.12 20.87
CA LEU A 301 -29.79 27.24 20.39
C LEU A 301 -31.28 26.87 20.27
N ALA A 302 -31.55 25.66 19.78
CA ALA A 302 -32.93 25.16 19.71
C ALA A 302 -33.58 25.02 21.09
N THR A 303 -32.78 24.78 22.16
CA THR A 303 -33.29 24.70 23.54
C THR A 303 -33.53 26.03 24.20
N GLU A 304 -32.75 27.08 23.87
CA GLU A 304 -33.07 28.45 24.31
C GLU A 304 -34.45 28.84 23.81
N ASN A 305 -34.82 28.46 22.58
CA ASN A 305 -36.16 28.65 22.04
C ASN A 305 -37.26 27.77 22.73
N ALA A 306 -36.89 26.70 23.42
CA ALA A 306 -37.83 25.89 24.15
C ALA A 306 -38.53 26.66 25.29
N GLU A 307 -37.77 27.51 26.00
CA GLU A 307 -38.32 28.31 27.09
C GLU A 307 -39.34 29.32 26.58
N GLU A 308 -39.14 29.85 25.38
CA GLU A 308 -40.10 30.72 24.71
C GLU A 308 -41.46 30.04 24.47
N PHE A 309 -41.44 28.76 24.06
CA PHE A 309 -42.66 27.95 23.87
C PHE A 309 -43.35 27.67 25.21
N ARG A 310 -42.63 27.42 26.28
CA ARG A 310 -43.18 27.23 27.60
C ARG A 310 -43.91 28.52 28.07
N GLN A 311 -43.26 29.67 27.92
CA GLN A 311 -43.81 30.95 28.27
C GLN A 311 -45.06 31.28 27.48
N LYS A 312 -45.07 31.04 26.17
CA LYS A 312 -46.24 31.23 25.32
C LYS A 312 -47.40 30.32 25.72
N GLY A 313 -47.15 29.06 26.06
CA GLY A 313 -48.13 28.16 26.57
C GLY A 313 -48.71 28.60 27.90
N GLU A 314 -47.90 29.10 28.81
CA GLU A 314 -48.34 29.64 30.12
C GLU A 314 -49.16 30.91 29.97
N LEU A 315 -48.75 31.82 29.09
CA LEU A 315 -49.53 33.05 28.81
C LEU A 315 -50.89 32.75 28.23
N LEU A 316 -50.98 31.81 27.28
CA LEU A 316 -52.25 31.37 26.72
C LEU A 316 -53.14 30.71 27.78
N THR A 317 -52.59 29.94 28.69
CA THR A 317 -53.33 29.30 29.78
C THR A 317 -53.79 30.32 30.82
N THR A 318 -52.96 31.28 31.19
CA THR A 318 -53.27 32.32 32.17
C THR A 318 -54.38 33.25 31.66
N PHE A 319 -54.29 33.66 30.42
CA PHE A 319 -55.22 34.56 29.77
C PHE A 319 -56.22 33.86 28.84
N LEU A 320 -56.58 32.61 29.15
CA LEU A 320 -57.38 31.79 28.28
C LEU A 320 -58.74 32.45 27.92
N HIS A 321 -59.32 33.18 28.83
CA HIS A 321 -60.60 33.91 28.64
C HIS A 321 -60.45 35.09 27.70
N GLN A 322 -59.22 35.57 27.42
CA GLN A 322 -58.96 36.69 26.49
C GLN A 322 -58.56 36.18 25.10
N VAL A 323 -58.38 34.88 24.92
CA VAL A 323 -57.98 34.27 23.64
C VAL A 323 -59.23 33.94 22.85
N PRO A 324 -59.50 34.63 21.72
CA PRO A 324 -60.66 34.27 20.89
C PRO A 324 -60.47 32.98 20.10
N ASN A 325 -61.57 32.32 19.80
CA ASN A 325 -61.56 31.19 18.88
C ASN A 325 -61.40 31.67 17.43
N ASP A 326 -60.92 30.83 16.56
CA ASP A 326 -60.84 31.05 15.12
C ASP A 326 -59.97 32.28 14.72
N GLN A 327 -58.90 32.53 15.48
CA GLN A 327 -57.88 33.53 15.18
C GLN A 327 -56.53 32.88 14.93
N ASP A 328 -55.71 33.56 14.11
CA ASP A 328 -54.36 33.10 13.79
C ASP A 328 -53.28 33.70 14.70
N GLN A 329 -53.63 34.67 15.52
CA GLN A 329 -52.78 35.31 16.51
C GLN A 329 -53.57 35.96 17.61
N VAL A 330 -52.91 36.17 18.75
CA VAL A 330 -53.48 36.94 19.88
C VAL A 330 -52.38 37.79 20.48
N GLU A 331 -52.73 39.03 20.89
CA GLU A 331 -51.88 39.92 21.67
C GLU A 331 -52.20 39.81 23.13
N LEU A 332 -51.23 39.45 23.98
CA LEU A 332 -51.39 39.31 25.42
C LEU A 332 -50.29 40.10 26.15
N ASP A 333 -50.61 40.44 27.43
CA ASP A 333 -49.59 41.01 28.32
C ASP A 333 -48.60 39.93 28.75
N ASN A 334 -47.32 40.16 28.43
CA ASN A 334 -46.24 39.26 28.82
C ASN A 334 -45.69 39.67 30.20
N TYR A 335 -46.13 38.96 31.25
CA TYR A 335 -45.68 39.26 32.62
C TYR A 335 -44.20 38.86 32.91
N TYR A 336 -43.56 38.13 31.97
CA TYR A 336 -42.12 37.88 32.09
C TYR A 336 -41.25 39.08 31.70
N THR A 337 -41.69 39.86 30.71
CA THR A 337 -40.95 41.03 30.22
C THR A 337 -41.60 42.37 30.55
N GLY A 338 -42.84 42.37 30.94
CA GLY A 338 -43.64 43.58 31.16
C GLY A 338 -44.19 44.25 29.89
N GLU A 339 -43.91 43.68 28.72
CA GLU A 339 -44.35 44.18 27.40
C GLU A 339 -45.47 43.29 26.83
N LYS A 340 -46.14 43.77 25.78
CA LYS A 340 -47.10 42.96 25.03
C LYS A 340 -46.42 42.01 24.08
N ILE A 341 -46.96 40.79 23.91
CA ILE A 341 -46.49 39.79 23.01
C ILE A 341 -47.59 39.32 22.08
N ILE A 342 -47.26 39.07 20.81
CA ILE A 342 -48.13 38.47 19.81
C ILE A 342 -47.81 37.01 19.72
N ILE A 343 -48.79 36.13 20.03
CA ILE A 343 -48.65 34.66 20.00
C ILE A 343 -49.42 34.14 18.81
N SER A 344 -48.74 33.36 17.96
CA SER A 344 -49.37 32.68 16.80
C SER A 344 -50.25 31.53 17.25
N LEU A 345 -51.43 31.43 16.67
CA LEU A 345 -52.42 30.43 16.95
C LEU A 345 -52.79 29.63 15.70
N ASP A 346 -53.22 28.40 15.89
CA ASP A 346 -53.86 27.61 14.85
C ASP A 346 -55.39 27.78 14.93
N LYS A 347 -55.99 28.35 13.88
CA LYS A 347 -57.42 28.60 13.80
C LYS A 347 -58.30 27.37 13.98
N ALA A 348 -57.78 26.20 13.58
CA ALA A 348 -58.45 24.91 13.67
C ALA A 348 -58.53 24.37 15.12
N LEU A 349 -57.77 24.96 16.04
CA LEU A 349 -57.62 24.53 17.42
C LEU A 349 -58.32 25.53 18.38
N THR A 350 -58.84 24.99 19.47
CA THR A 350 -59.33 25.84 20.55
C THR A 350 -58.16 26.55 21.27
N PRO A 351 -58.42 27.63 22.01
CA PRO A 351 -57.36 28.28 22.78
C PRO A 351 -56.60 27.34 23.72
N ASN A 352 -57.29 26.43 24.37
CA ASN A 352 -56.67 25.44 25.23
C ASN A 352 -55.80 24.44 24.45
N GLN A 353 -56.25 24.01 23.27
CA GLN A 353 -55.46 23.16 22.38
C GLN A 353 -54.24 23.85 21.84
N ASN A 354 -54.27 25.13 21.56
CA ASN A 354 -53.15 25.93 21.19
C ASN A 354 -52.10 26.00 22.31
N ALA A 355 -52.52 26.25 23.56
CA ALA A 355 -51.68 26.22 24.73
C ALA A 355 -50.98 24.86 24.89
N GLN A 356 -51.72 23.76 24.74
CA GLN A 356 -51.18 22.40 24.81
C GLN A 356 -50.17 22.10 23.68
N ARG A 357 -50.36 22.69 22.50
CA ARG A 357 -49.44 22.56 21.37
C ARG A 357 -48.11 23.21 21.69
N TYR A 358 -48.07 24.39 22.33
CA TYR A 358 -46.84 25.02 22.79
C TYR A 358 -46.13 24.19 23.88
N PHE A 359 -46.83 23.66 24.84
CA PHE A 359 -46.27 22.78 25.88
C PHE A 359 -45.71 21.48 25.30
N LYS A 360 -46.38 20.89 24.33
CA LYS A 360 -45.92 19.70 23.61
C LYS A 360 -44.59 19.97 22.89
N ARG A 361 -44.47 21.15 22.26
CA ARG A 361 -43.25 21.58 21.56
C ARG A 361 -42.12 21.83 22.54
N TYR A 362 -42.40 22.44 23.68
CA TYR A 362 -41.46 22.59 24.78
C TYR A 362 -40.92 21.25 25.29
N GLN A 363 -41.83 20.30 25.57
CA GLN A 363 -41.46 18.97 26.05
C GLN A 363 -40.56 18.24 25.06
N LYS A 364 -40.90 18.28 23.78
CA LYS A 364 -40.10 17.65 22.71
C LYS A 364 -38.69 18.21 22.63
N LEU A 365 -38.56 19.51 22.75
CA LEU A 365 -37.23 20.20 22.74
C LEU A 365 -36.47 19.87 24.04
N LYS A 366 -37.10 19.83 25.20
CA LYS A 366 -36.49 19.47 26.47
C LYS A 366 -35.97 18.03 26.51
N GLU A 367 -36.69 17.08 25.90
CA GLU A 367 -36.27 15.69 25.80
C GLU A 367 -35.07 15.55 24.86
N ALA A 368 -35.06 16.28 23.75
CA ALA A 368 -33.90 16.32 22.86
C ALA A 368 -32.61 16.74 23.56
N VAL A 369 -32.67 17.70 24.50
CA VAL A 369 -31.53 18.15 25.30
C VAL A 369 -31.01 17.04 26.23
N LYS A 370 -31.89 16.28 26.85
CA LYS A 370 -31.48 15.19 27.75
C LYS A 370 -30.64 14.12 27.02
N HIS A 371 -30.93 13.88 25.75
CA HIS A 371 -30.16 12.96 24.93
C HIS A 371 -28.79 13.51 24.47
N LEU A 372 -28.60 14.84 24.59
CA LEU A 372 -27.34 15.50 24.23
C LEU A 372 -26.34 15.58 25.38
N THR A 373 -26.84 15.55 26.62
CA THR A 373 -26.02 15.67 27.83
C THR A 373 -25.66 14.32 28.45
N SER A 374 -26.14 13.23 27.92
CA SER A 374 -25.77 11.84 28.26
C SER A 374 -24.79 11.27 27.23
#